data_1aa601d6118b2b5da85364fc31e08626
#
_entry.id   1aa601d6118b2b5da85364fc31e08626
#
_cell.length_a   1.000
_cell.length_b   1.000
_cell.length_c   1.000
_cell.angle_alpha   90.00
_cell.angle_beta   90.00
_cell.angle_gamma   90.00
#
_symmetry.space_group_name_H-M   'P 1'
#
loop_
_entity.id
_entity.type
_entity.pdbx_description
1 polymer ?
#
loop_
_entity_poly.entity_id
_entity_poly.type
_entity_poly.pdbx_seq_one_letter_code
_entity_poly.pdbx_strand_id
1 'polypeptide(L)'
;HSASSAASDVYKRQVYILPLVEIVKGKKTTNLYLNKAKKFYQKIKMKTLLVEKELPGFLSDRLQEALWREGLHIINDGYASTKDLDEAITYGPGMRWALMGTFLTFHLAGGEMGMKHMLDQFGPALKLPWTKLKSPKLTKKLKEKIINGTKKQSKNHSIKDLSNIRDNFLIDLLELKKKYKL
;
A
#
# COMPACT_ATOMS: atom_id res chain seq x y z
N HIS A 1 -15.51 -8.80 17.97
CA HIS A 1 -14.26 -8.01 18.10
C HIS A 1 -12.99 -8.83 18.43
N SER A 2 -13.02 -10.17 18.46
CA SER A 2 -11.89 -11.00 18.89
C SER A 2 -11.13 -11.77 17.79
N ALA A 3 -11.55 -11.70 16.54
CA ALA A 3 -10.86 -12.39 15.43
C ALA A 3 -9.72 -11.57 14.80
N SER A 4 -9.51 -10.35 15.25
CA SER A 4 -8.59 -9.39 14.64
C SER A 4 -7.14 -9.48 15.14
N SER A 5 -6.86 -10.13 16.30
CA SER A 5 -5.55 -9.97 16.95
C SER A 5 -4.42 -10.78 16.32
N ALA A 6 -4.65 -12.03 15.93
CA ALA A 6 -3.57 -12.88 15.41
C ALA A 6 -3.15 -12.52 13.97
N ALA A 7 -4.11 -12.20 13.09
CA ALA A 7 -3.80 -11.76 11.72
C ALA A 7 -3.13 -10.38 11.70
N SER A 8 -3.52 -9.48 12.63
CA SER A 8 -2.89 -8.17 12.75
C SER A 8 -1.46 -8.23 13.29
N ASP A 9 -1.10 -9.26 14.08
CA ASP A 9 0.26 -9.39 14.64
C ASP A 9 1.31 -9.77 13.61
N VAL A 10 0.98 -10.62 12.64
CA VAL A 10 1.92 -10.96 11.55
C VAL A 10 2.17 -9.75 10.64
N TYR A 11 1.13 -8.94 10.38
CA TYR A 11 1.24 -7.72 9.58
C TYR A 11 1.94 -6.58 10.35
N LYS A 12 1.67 -6.42 11.63
CA LYS A 12 2.28 -5.40 12.50
C LYS A 12 3.77 -5.63 12.79
N ARG A 13 4.30 -6.84 12.58
CA ARG A 13 5.74 -7.14 12.77
C ARG A 13 6.67 -6.39 11.82
N GLN A 14 6.14 -5.68 10.80
CA GLN A 14 6.93 -4.84 9.90
C GLN A 14 7.22 -3.43 10.42
N VAL A 15 6.62 -3.03 11.53
CA VAL A 15 6.71 -1.65 12.07
C VAL A 15 8.16 -1.23 12.36
N TYR A 16 9.04 -2.17 12.66
CA TYR A 16 10.47 -1.89 12.90
C TYR A 16 11.28 -1.72 11.60
N ILE A 17 10.77 -2.17 10.44
CA ILE A 17 11.42 -2.03 9.13
C ILE A 17 10.76 -0.91 8.32
N LEU A 18 9.43 -0.86 8.29
CA LEU A 18 8.68 0.17 7.57
C LEU A 18 8.62 1.46 8.41
N PRO A 19 9.34 2.52 8.02
CA PRO A 19 9.55 3.68 8.88
C PRO A 19 8.38 4.67 8.90
N LEU A 20 7.21 4.32 8.38
CA LEU A 20 6.07 5.22 8.28
C LEU A 20 5.29 5.30 9.59
N VAL A 21 5.02 6.53 10.05
CA VAL A 21 4.10 6.84 11.15
C VAL A 21 3.12 7.92 10.71
N GLU A 22 1.84 7.60 10.71
CA GLU A 22 0.76 8.56 10.47
C GLU A 22 0.31 9.15 11.82
N ILE A 23 0.49 10.47 11.98
CA ILE A 23 0.09 11.21 13.18
C ILE A 23 -1.20 11.97 12.87
N VAL A 24 -2.25 11.64 13.59
CA VAL A 24 -3.58 12.22 13.39
C VAL A 24 -3.93 13.17 14.53
N LYS A 25 -4.44 14.33 14.19
CA LYS A 25 -4.93 15.29 15.16
C LYS A 25 -6.32 14.91 15.65
N GLY A 26 -6.45 14.57 16.93
CA GLY A 26 -7.74 14.45 17.60
C GLY A 26 -8.36 15.81 17.93
N LYS A 27 -9.66 15.85 18.19
CA LYS A 27 -10.40 17.09 18.49
C LYS A 27 -9.79 17.93 19.62
N LYS A 28 -9.18 17.30 20.62
CA LYS A 28 -8.58 17.96 21.80
C LYS A 28 -7.04 18.06 21.71
N THR A 29 -6.42 17.62 20.61
CA THR A 29 -4.97 17.63 20.45
C THR A 29 -4.49 18.98 19.98
N THR A 30 -3.64 19.64 20.75
CA THR A 30 -3.03 20.91 20.34
C THR A 30 -1.84 20.68 19.39
N ASN A 31 -1.48 21.72 18.65
CA ASN A 31 -0.31 21.68 17.76
C ASN A 31 1.01 21.42 18.52
N LEU A 32 1.06 21.82 19.82
CA LEU A 32 2.21 21.53 20.68
C LEU A 32 2.45 20.00 20.80
N TYR A 33 1.39 19.24 21.10
CA TYR A 33 1.52 17.79 21.23
C TYR A 33 1.77 17.09 19.90
N LEU A 34 1.18 17.58 18.80
CA LEU A 34 1.51 17.08 17.45
C LEU A 34 3.00 17.25 17.14
N ASN A 35 3.54 18.44 17.41
CA ASN A 35 4.95 18.72 17.18
C ASN A 35 5.87 17.89 18.08
N LYS A 36 5.48 17.66 19.34
CA LYS A 36 6.21 16.76 20.24
C LYS A 36 6.24 15.33 19.70
N ALA A 37 5.09 14.81 19.29
CA ALA A 37 5.00 13.46 18.69
C ALA A 37 5.84 13.36 17.40
N LYS A 38 5.72 14.33 16.50
CA LYS A 38 6.53 14.40 15.28
C LYS A 38 8.03 14.35 15.60
N LYS A 39 8.50 15.22 16.50
CA LYS A 39 9.91 15.26 16.90
C LYS A 39 10.38 13.95 17.53
N PHE A 40 9.55 13.32 18.37
CA PHE A 40 9.84 12.04 18.98
C PHE A 40 10.08 10.96 17.92
N TYR A 41 9.12 10.76 17.00
CA TYR A 41 9.24 9.77 15.95
C TYR A 41 10.39 10.05 14.98
N GLN A 42 10.64 11.31 14.65
CA GLN A 42 11.80 11.69 13.84
C GLN A 42 13.14 11.37 14.52
N LYS A 43 13.23 11.55 15.85
CA LYS A 43 14.43 11.20 16.65
C LYS A 43 14.77 9.71 16.53
N ILE A 44 13.78 8.84 16.46
CA ILE A 44 13.95 7.40 16.25
C ILE A 44 13.90 7.01 14.77
N LYS A 45 14.20 7.96 13.87
CA LYS A 45 14.34 7.77 12.42
C LYS A 45 13.08 7.30 11.68
N MET A 46 11.89 7.55 12.24
CA MET A 46 10.63 7.28 11.56
C MET A 46 10.25 8.42 10.60
N LYS A 47 9.64 8.08 9.48
CA LYS A 47 9.03 9.04 8.55
C LYS A 47 7.62 9.38 9.03
N THR A 48 7.41 10.60 9.47
CA THR A 48 6.12 11.05 9.97
C THR A 48 5.28 11.72 8.90
N LEU A 49 4.00 11.35 8.80
CA LEU A 49 2.95 12.05 8.08
C LEU A 49 1.99 12.68 9.08
N LEU A 50 1.71 13.99 8.91
CA LEU A 50 0.63 14.64 9.66
C LEU A 50 -0.66 14.51 8.85
N VAL A 51 -1.65 13.85 9.41
CA VAL A 51 -2.97 13.69 8.81
C VAL A 51 -3.91 14.70 9.46
N GLU A 52 -4.39 15.66 8.67
CA GLU A 52 -5.16 16.81 9.15
C GLU A 52 -6.48 16.45 9.84
N LYS A 53 -7.11 15.38 9.39
CA LYS A 53 -8.38 14.89 9.92
C LYS A 53 -8.34 13.38 10.04
N GLU A 54 -8.97 12.88 11.09
CA GLU A 54 -9.18 11.43 11.23
C GLU A 54 -9.99 10.91 10.04
N LEU A 55 -9.47 9.84 9.42
CA LEU A 55 -10.16 9.13 8.35
C LEU A 55 -10.13 7.63 8.62
N PRO A 56 -11.21 6.90 8.29
CA PRO A 56 -11.23 5.44 8.43
C PRO A 56 -10.13 4.78 7.60
N GLY A 57 -9.33 3.91 8.25
CA GLY A 57 -8.25 3.15 7.61
C GLY A 57 -6.97 3.95 7.37
N PHE A 58 -6.87 5.20 7.84
CA PHE A 58 -5.72 6.07 7.60
C PHE A 58 -5.33 6.15 6.10
N LEU A 59 -4.19 6.73 5.76
CA LEU A 59 -3.81 6.92 4.35
C LEU A 59 -3.27 5.62 3.73
N SER A 60 -2.32 5.00 4.42
CA SER A 60 -1.62 3.82 3.90
C SER A 60 -2.56 2.63 3.73
N ASP A 61 -3.29 2.27 4.80
CA ASP A 61 -4.20 1.12 4.76
C ASP A 61 -5.37 1.34 3.79
N ARG A 62 -5.86 2.59 3.69
CA ARG A 62 -6.95 2.91 2.76
C ARG A 62 -6.53 2.75 1.29
N LEU A 63 -5.30 3.14 0.93
CA LEU A 63 -4.79 2.95 -0.42
C LEU A 63 -4.55 1.47 -0.72
N GLN A 64 -4.00 0.74 0.24
CA GLN A 64 -3.80 -0.71 0.11
C GLN A 64 -5.13 -1.46 -0.02
N GLU A 65 -6.15 -1.08 0.76
CA GLU A 65 -7.48 -1.68 0.70
C GLU A 65 -8.17 -1.45 -0.65
N ALA A 66 -7.98 -0.28 -1.27
CA ALA A 66 -8.52 -0.01 -2.60
C ALA A 66 -7.93 -0.97 -3.65
N LEU A 67 -6.61 -1.17 -3.61
CA LEU A 67 -5.92 -2.11 -4.49
C LEU A 67 -6.34 -3.56 -4.24
N TRP A 68 -6.47 -3.94 -2.97
CA TRP A 68 -6.94 -5.26 -2.57
C TRP A 68 -8.35 -5.58 -3.09
N ARG A 69 -9.29 -4.63 -2.93
CA ARG A 69 -10.68 -4.80 -3.42
C ARG A 69 -10.74 -5.02 -4.90
N GLU A 70 -9.98 -4.25 -5.66
CA GLU A 70 -9.94 -4.40 -7.13
C GLU A 70 -9.33 -5.75 -7.52
N GLY A 71 -8.26 -6.17 -6.88
CA GLY A 71 -7.66 -7.49 -7.09
C GLY A 71 -8.65 -8.64 -6.86
N LEU A 72 -9.47 -8.55 -5.81
CA LEU A 72 -10.52 -9.55 -5.55
C LEU A 72 -11.58 -9.61 -6.66
N HIS A 73 -11.96 -8.48 -7.24
CA HIS A 73 -12.88 -8.44 -8.38
C HIS A 73 -12.28 -9.09 -9.62
N ILE A 74 -11.04 -8.75 -9.97
CA ILE A 74 -10.33 -9.29 -11.12
C ILE A 74 -10.24 -10.82 -11.05
N ILE A 75 -9.90 -11.37 -9.87
CA ILE A 75 -9.84 -12.82 -9.65
C ILE A 75 -11.24 -13.46 -9.70
N ASN A 76 -12.25 -12.82 -9.10
CA ASN A 76 -13.62 -13.32 -9.10
C ASN A 76 -14.18 -13.43 -10.52
N ASP A 77 -13.92 -12.41 -11.32
CA ASP A 77 -14.40 -12.32 -12.72
C ASP A 77 -13.56 -13.19 -13.67
N GLY A 78 -12.43 -13.75 -13.19
CA GLY A 78 -11.62 -14.72 -13.93
C GLY A 78 -10.63 -14.09 -14.92
N TYR A 79 -10.34 -12.80 -14.81
CA TYR A 79 -9.41 -12.11 -15.70
C TYR A 79 -7.95 -12.47 -15.46
N ALA A 80 -7.56 -12.73 -14.21
CA ALA A 80 -6.17 -13.02 -13.87
C ALA A 80 -6.07 -13.97 -12.65
N SER A 81 -4.91 -14.59 -12.47
CA SER A 81 -4.56 -15.32 -11.25
C SER A 81 -3.97 -14.37 -10.19
N THR A 82 -3.84 -14.85 -8.96
CA THR A 82 -3.15 -14.11 -7.87
C THR A 82 -1.71 -13.78 -8.27
N LYS A 83 -1.02 -14.71 -8.93
CA LYS A 83 0.34 -14.53 -9.42
C LYS A 83 0.43 -13.41 -10.44
N ASP A 84 -0.46 -13.38 -11.42
CA ASP A 84 -0.46 -12.36 -12.48
C ASP A 84 -0.69 -10.96 -11.90
N LEU A 85 -1.55 -10.84 -10.88
CA LEU A 85 -1.80 -9.56 -10.20
C LEU A 85 -0.59 -9.09 -9.40
N ASP A 86 0.07 -9.97 -8.67
CA ASP A 86 1.28 -9.62 -7.93
C ASP A 86 2.42 -9.24 -8.89
N GLU A 87 2.60 -9.96 -10.00
CA GLU A 87 3.58 -9.61 -11.03
C GLU A 87 3.24 -8.27 -11.70
N ALA A 88 1.97 -7.98 -11.98
CA ALA A 88 1.55 -6.70 -12.54
C ALA A 88 1.93 -5.51 -11.65
N ILE A 89 1.85 -5.67 -10.31
CA ILE A 89 2.28 -4.64 -9.36
C ILE A 89 3.80 -4.60 -9.22
N THR A 90 4.44 -5.74 -8.98
CA THR A 90 5.87 -5.79 -8.61
C THR A 90 6.79 -5.43 -9.76
N TYR A 91 6.43 -5.74 -11.00
CA TYR A 91 7.17 -5.37 -12.23
C TYR A 91 6.61 -4.13 -12.92
N GLY A 92 5.45 -3.65 -12.51
CA GLY A 92 4.77 -2.47 -13.05
C GLY A 92 4.88 -1.24 -12.14
N PRO A 93 3.75 -0.69 -11.70
CA PRO A 93 3.72 0.57 -10.95
C PRO A 93 4.42 0.49 -9.58
N GLY A 94 4.46 -0.68 -8.95
CA GLY A 94 5.08 -0.88 -7.63
C GLY A 94 6.57 -0.56 -7.61
N MET A 95 7.30 -0.80 -8.70
CA MET A 95 8.71 -0.41 -8.81
C MET A 95 8.89 1.10 -8.69
N ARG A 96 8.00 1.89 -9.28
CA ARG A 96 8.03 3.36 -9.18
C ARG A 96 7.60 3.83 -7.80
N TRP A 97 6.60 3.18 -7.20
CA TRP A 97 6.08 3.55 -5.89
C TRP A 97 7.09 3.37 -4.75
N ALA A 98 8.09 2.52 -4.92
CA ALA A 98 9.18 2.39 -3.96
C ALA A 98 10.02 3.69 -3.86
N LEU A 99 10.14 4.47 -4.95
CA LEU A 99 10.87 5.73 -5.00
C LEU A 99 9.93 6.93 -4.79
N MET A 100 8.85 6.99 -5.56
CA MET A 100 7.89 8.09 -5.59
C MET A 100 6.46 7.56 -5.63
N GLY A 101 5.55 8.21 -4.93
CA GLY A 101 4.14 7.80 -4.89
C GLY A 101 3.42 8.06 -6.22
N THR A 102 2.14 7.67 -6.29
CA THR A 102 1.29 7.77 -7.48
C THR A 102 1.21 9.20 -8.03
N PHE A 103 1.05 10.21 -7.17
CA PHE A 103 0.91 11.60 -7.61
C PHE A 103 2.17 12.13 -8.31
N LEU A 104 3.35 11.86 -7.77
CA LEU A 104 4.60 12.28 -8.39
C LEU A 104 4.87 11.50 -9.69
N THR A 105 4.52 10.22 -9.75
CA THR A 105 4.59 9.41 -10.97
C THR A 105 3.72 10.01 -12.07
N PHE A 106 2.49 10.40 -11.77
CA PHE A 106 1.60 11.03 -12.74
C PHE A 106 2.02 12.47 -13.10
N HIS A 107 2.63 13.20 -12.16
CA HIS A 107 3.22 14.49 -12.47
C HIS A 107 4.31 14.37 -13.55
N LEU A 108 5.19 13.39 -13.43
CA LEU A 108 6.21 13.09 -14.45
C LEU A 108 5.60 12.65 -15.78
N ALA A 109 4.54 11.85 -15.76
CA ALA A 109 3.84 11.41 -16.96
C ALA A 109 3.20 12.57 -17.74
N GLY A 110 2.91 13.70 -17.09
CA GLY A 110 2.42 14.91 -17.74
C GLY A 110 3.49 15.71 -18.50
N GLY A 111 4.76 15.26 -18.53
CA GLY A 111 5.87 15.94 -19.20
C GLY A 111 6.14 17.31 -18.58
N GLU A 112 6.57 18.28 -19.37
CA GLU A 112 6.95 19.62 -18.89
C GLU A 112 5.80 20.36 -18.19
N MET A 113 4.55 20.12 -18.60
CA MET A 113 3.37 20.74 -17.98
C MET A 113 2.92 19.99 -16.71
N GLY A 114 3.51 18.84 -16.43
CA GLY A 114 3.31 18.06 -15.20
C GLY A 114 1.86 17.66 -14.95
N MET A 115 1.44 17.72 -13.68
CA MET A 115 0.11 17.28 -13.24
C MET A 115 -1.03 18.01 -13.94
N LYS A 116 -0.85 19.26 -14.35
CA LYS A 116 -1.89 19.99 -15.07
C LYS A 116 -2.25 19.26 -16.37
N HIS A 117 -1.25 18.96 -17.20
CA HIS A 117 -1.46 18.21 -18.44
C HIS A 117 -2.04 16.82 -18.18
N MET A 118 -1.53 16.12 -17.18
CA MET A 118 -2.05 14.82 -16.78
C MET A 118 -3.54 14.86 -16.45
N LEU A 119 -4.00 15.84 -15.68
CA LEU A 119 -5.40 15.98 -15.29
C LEU A 119 -6.29 16.40 -16.49
N ASP A 120 -5.80 17.30 -17.32
CA ASP A 120 -6.55 17.77 -18.49
C ASP A 120 -6.74 16.64 -19.53
N GLN A 121 -5.70 15.84 -19.78
CA GLN A 121 -5.71 14.79 -20.79
C GLN A 121 -6.37 13.48 -20.30
N PHE A 122 -6.03 13.04 -19.09
CA PHE A 122 -6.47 11.75 -18.54
C PHE A 122 -7.59 11.85 -17.50
N GLY A 123 -7.91 13.04 -17.01
CA GLY A 123 -9.03 13.26 -16.10
C GLY A 123 -10.36 12.69 -16.62
N PRO A 124 -10.72 12.84 -17.90
CA PRO A 124 -11.92 12.24 -18.47
C PRO A 124 -11.97 10.71 -18.35
N ALA A 125 -10.83 10.02 -18.34
CA ALA A 125 -10.74 8.57 -18.20
C ALA A 125 -11.21 8.07 -16.82
N LEU A 126 -11.26 8.92 -15.81
CA LEU A 126 -11.81 8.57 -14.50
C LEU A 126 -13.30 8.21 -14.52
N LYS A 127 -14.01 8.56 -15.58
CA LYS A 127 -15.41 8.18 -15.82
C LYS A 127 -15.55 6.78 -16.43
N LEU A 128 -14.47 6.20 -16.90
CA LEU A 128 -14.47 4.86 -17.50
C LEU A 128 -14.59 3.80 -16.40
N PRO A 129 -15.28 2.68 -16.65
CA PRO A 129 -15.50 1.64 -15.66
C PRO A 129 -14.29 0.69 -15.52
N TRP A 130 -13.09 1.25 -15.35
CA TRP A 130 -11.86 0.46 -15.23
C TRP A 130 -11.69 -0.19 -13.87
N THR A 131 -12.30 0.39 -12.83
CA THR A 131 -12.25 -0.15 -11.48
C THR A 131 -13.64 -0.26 -10.87
N LYS A 132 -13.86 -1.20 -9.98
CA LYS A 132 -15.13 -1.33 -9.26
C LYS A 132 -15.12 -0.67 -7.89
N LEU A 133 -14.00 -0.69 -7.18
CA LEU A 133 -13.77 -0.15 -5.82
C LEU A 133 -14.82 -0.54 -4.76
N LYS A 134 -15.79 -1.39 -5.10
CA LYS A 134 -16.79 -1.94 -4.18
C LYS A 134 -16.25 -3.21 -3.53
N SER A 135 -16.66 -3.47 -2.28
CA SER A 135 -16.32 -4.72 -1.62
C SER A 135 -16.96 -5.90 -2.33
N PRO A 136 -16.20 -6.88 -2.85
CA PRO A 136 -16.78 -8.09 -3.45
C PRO A 136 -17.35 -9.02 -2.39
N LYS A 137 -18.34 -9.83 -2.76
CA LYS A 137 -18.81 -10.91 -1.89
C LYS A 137 -17.76 -12.03 -1.85
N LEU A 138 -17.26 -12.35 -0.66
CA LEU A 138 -16.34 -13.46 -0.45
C LEU A 138 -17.07 -14.80 -0.50
N THR A 139 -17.52 -15.21 -1.69
CA THR A 139 -18.13 -16.50 -1.91
C THR A 139 -17.15 -17.64 -1.63
N LYS A 140 -17.66 -18.85 -1.36
CA LYS A 140 -16.82 -20.05 -1.17
C LYS A 140 -15.87 -20.26 -2.37
N LYS A 141 -16.40 -20.14 -3.59
CA LYS A 141 -15.63 -20.26 -4.84
C LYS A 141 -14.51 -19.22 -4.94
N LEU A 142 -14.76 -17.95 -4.57
CA LEU A 142 -13.73 -16.90 -4.59
C LEU A 142 -12.65 -17.20 -3.56
N LYS A 143 -13.01 -17.56 -2.33
CA LYS A 143 -12.06 -17.94 -1.27
C LYS A 143 -11.16 -19.09 -1.71
N GLU A 144 -11.73 -20.14 -2.29
CA GLU A 144 -10.97 -21.29 -2.80
C GLU A 144 -9.99 -20.90 -3.93
N LYS A 145 -10.43 -20.07 -4.88
CA LYS A 145 -9.55 -19.55 -5.93
C LYS A 145 -8.33 -18.82 -5.35
N ILE A 146 -8.57 -17.92 -4.38
CA ILE A 146 -7.50 -17.12 -3.76
C ILE A 146 -6.55 -18.02 -2.97
N ILE A 147 -7.07 -18.89 -2.07
CA ILE A 147 -6.27 -19.77 -1.24
C ILE A 147 -5.40 -20.70 -2.09
N ASN A 148 -6.00 -21.35 -3.09
CA ASN A 148 -5.27 -22.27 -3.96
C ASN A 148 -4.24 -21.55 -4.85
N GLY A 149 -4.60 -20.35 -5.37
CA GLY A 149 -3.70 -19.51 -6.15
C GLY A 149 -2.48 -19.09 -5.32
N THR A 150 -2.68 -18.56 -4.14
CA THR A 150 -1.61 -18.10 -3.25
C THR A 150 -0.72 -19.26 -2.78
N LYS A 151 -1.31 -20.41 -2.45
CA LYS A 151 -0.55 -21.63 -2.10
C LYS A 151 0.34 -22.10 -3.24
N LYS A 152 -0.16 -22.10 -4.48
CA LYS A 152 0.62 -22.45 -5.67
C LYS A 152 1.75 -21.42 -5.91
N GLN A 153 1.46 -20.14 -5.75
CA GLN A 153 2.41 -19.03 -5.91
C GLN A 153 3.55 -19.08 -4.88
N SER A 154 3.26 -19.46 -3.65
CA SER A 154 4.27 -19.55 -2.58
C SER A 154 5.35 -20.62 -2.81
N LYS A 155 5.20 -21.52 -3.79
CA LYS A 155 6.18 -22.54 -4.19
C LYS A 155 6.74 -23.34 -3.01
N ASN A 156 5.90 -23.72 -2.06
CA ASN A 156 6.25 -24.44 -0.82
C ASN A 156 7.10 -23.65 0.20
N HIS A 157 7.35 -22.35 -0.02
CA HIS A 157 7.91 -21.52 1.04
C HIS A 157 6.95 -21.44 2.22
N SER A 158 7.49 -21.61 3.42
CA SER A 158 6.73 -21.34 4.64
C SER A 158 6.45 -19.84 4.80
N ILE A 159 5.48 -19.47 5.64
CA ILE A 159 5.24 -18.05 5.99
C ILE A 159 6.49 -17.42 6.59
N LYS A 160 7.29 -18.18 7.35
CA LYS A 160 8.55 -17.72 7.92
C LYS A 160 9.59 -17.41 6.83
N ASP A 161 9.71 -18.27 5.83
CA ASP A 161 10.65 -18.06 4.71
C ASP A 161 10.26 -16.83 3.90
N LEU A 162 8.97 -16.70 3.55
CA LEU A 162 8.46 -15.54 2.83
C LEU A 162 8.65 -14.24 3.64
N SER A 163 8.48 -14.29 4.96
CA SER A 163 8.72 -13.15 5.84
C SER A 163 10.19 -12.75 5.84
N ASN A 164 11.11 -13.71 5.94
CA ASN A 164 12.56 -13.44 5.92
C ASN A 164 13.00 -12.85 4.57
N ILE A 165 12.51 -13.38 3.45
CA ILE A 165 12.81 -12.85 2.11
C ILE A 165 12.35 -11.41 2.00
N ARG A 166 11.11 -11.12 2.41
CA ARG A 166 10.56 -9.76 2.42
C ARG A 166 11.38 -8.81 3.28
N ASP A 167 11.71 -9.20 4.50
CA ASP A 167 12.40 -8.34 5.46
C ASP A 167 13.80 -7.99 4.98
N ASN A 168 14.55 -8.96 4.43
CA ASN A 168 15.87 -8.70 3.83
C ASN A 168 15.75 -7.75 2.63
N PHE A 169 14.79 -7.99 1.72
CA PHE A 169 14.56 -7.09 0.59
C PHE A 169 14.21 -5.65 1.03
N LEU A 170 13.39 -5.49 2.06
CA LEU A 170 13.03 -4.17 2.57
C LEU A 170 14.23 -3.44 3.20
N ILE A 171 15.12 -4.15 3.87
CA ILE A 171 16.37 -3.60 4.43
C ILE A 171 17.25 -3.09 3.28
N ASP A 172 17.49 -3.91 2.26
CA ASP A 172 18.29 -3.53 1.09
C ASP A 172 17.67 -2.35 0.34
N LEU A 173 16.34 -2.34 0.20
CA LEU A 173 15.60 -1.24 -0.43
C LEU A 173 15.72 0.07 0.36
N LEU A 174 15.68 0.02 1.69
CA LEU A 174 15.87 1.21 2.53
C LEU A 174 17.30 1.76 2.39
N GLU A 175 18.32 0.91 2.31
CA GLU A 175 19.69 1.33 2.04
C GLU A 175 19.82 1.93 0.61
N LEU A 176 19.19 1.31 -0.38
CA LEU A 176 19.16 1.83 -1.74
C LEU A 176 18.51 3.22 -1.80
N LYS A 177 17.39 3.42 -1.13
CA LYS A 177 16.66 4.71 -1.11
C LYS A 177 17.48 5.86 -0.52
N LYS A 178 18.38 5.59 0.41
CA LYS A 178 19.29 6.62 0.98
C LYS A 178 20.17 7.29 -0.08
N LYS A 179 20.47 6.60 -1.18
CA LYS A 179 21.29 7.13 -2.29
C LYS A 179 20.54 8.18 -3.13
N TYR A 180 19.22 8.14 -3.17
CA TYR A 180 18.40 8.93 -4.10
C TYR A 180 17.67 10.11 -3.48
N LYS A 181 17.82 10.39 -2.19
CA LYS A 181 17.41 11.62 -1.47
C LYS A 181 16.08 12.26 -1.95
N LEU A 182 15.00 11.49 -2.13
CA LEU A 182 13.66 12.01 -2.43
C LEU A 182 12.77 12.09 -1.18
#